data_0f256e9f3680e02d97adc367ab65def4
#
_entry.id   0f256e9f3680e02d97adc367ab65def4
#
_cell.length_a   1.000
_cell.length_b   1.000
_cell.length_c   1.000
_cell.angle_alpha   90.00
_cell.angle_beta   90.00
_cell.angle_gamma   90.00
#
_symmetry.space_group_name_H-M   'P 1'
#
loop_
_entity.id
_entity.type
_entity.pdbx_description
1 polymer ?
#
loop_
_entity_poly.entity_id
_entity_poly.type
_entity_poly.pdbx_seq_one_letter_code
_entity_poly.pdbx_strand_id
1 'polypeptide(L)'
;QLYAGVVTKNSIYENYFKFPGSRDDYLQQIKAKDTATHQEELLDEDELFEKTLFHLKDFPLLAVVDSQRTFMGIVTRYDFLELFQSAFGMKRTGVRIACTSVESEGRIAKLTEIAHQYHIHIISLVTFDEDDQLVRRIVLKVEASANVEKFTKKLKETGFRILHILEE
;
A
#
# COMPACT_ATOMS: atom_id res chain seq x y z
N GLN A 1 27.36 -4.29 4.46
CA GLN A 1 27.75 -4.39 3.04
C GLN A 1 27.08 -3.27 2.27
N LEU A 2 27.84 -2.63 1.37
CA LEU A 2 27.25 -1.61 0.49
C LEU A 2 26.31 -2.24 -0.53
N TYR A 3 25.20 -1.59 -0.77
CA TYR A 3 24.27 -1.98 -1.82
C TYR A 3 24.89 -1.75 -3.20
N ALA A 4 24.78 -2.73 -4.09
CA ALA A 4 25.36 -2.68 -5.42
C ALA A 4 24.32 -2.90 -6.55
N GLY A 5 23.07 -3.09 -6.21
CA GLY A 5 21.99 -3.36 -7.15
C GLY A 5 21.36 -4.73 -6.98
N VAL A 6 20.44 -5.07 -7.87
CA VAL A 6 19.73 -6.34 -7.92
C VAL A 6 20.23 -7.20 -9.08
N VAL A 7 20.50 -8.46 -8.81
CA VAL A 7 20.85 -9.44 -9.83
C VAL A 7 19.63 -10.29 -10.14
N THR A 8 19.22 -10.34 -11.39
CA THR A 8 18.12 -11.14 -11.90
C THR A 8 18.60 -12.15 -12.92
N LYS A 9 17.81 -13.18 -13.20
CA LYS A 9 18.11 -14.10 -14.31
C LYS A 9 18.27 -13.32 -15.62
N ASN A 10 17.42 -12.34 -15.86
CA ASN A 10 17.46 -11.54 -17.07
C ASN A 10 18.76 -10.73 -17.17
N SER A 11 19.16 -10.05 -16.09
CA SER A 11 20.39 -9.27 -16.07
C SER A 11 21.64 -10.13 -16.29
N ILE A 12 21.64 -11.37 -15.78
CA ILE A 12 22.72 -12.34 -16.04
C ILE A 12 22.74 -12.73 -17.52
N TYR A 13 21.59 -13.08 -18.10
CA TYR A 13 21.51 -13.46 -19.52
C TYR A 13 21.90 -12.31 -20.45
N GLU A 14 21.38 -11.12 -20.19
CA GLU A 14 21.75 -9.94 -21.02
C GLU A 14 23.24 -9.63 -20.97
N ASN A 15 23.87 -9.79 -19.80
CA ASN A 15 25.30 -9.61 -19.66
C ASN A 15 26.07 -10.74 -20.36
N TYR A 16 25.63 -12.00 -20.21
CA TYR A 16 26.24 -13.14 -20.87
C TYR A 16 26.18 -13.05 -22.38
N PHE A 17 25.07 -12.63 -22.97
CA PHE A 17 24.94 -12.46 -24.43
C PHE A 17 25.93 -11.45 -25.03
N LYS A 18 26.40 -10.51 -24.22
CA LYS A 18 27.42 -9.52 -24.62
C LYS A 18 28.85 -10.01 -24.39
N PHE A 19 29.02 -11.12 -23.68
CA PHE A 19 30.32 -11.65 -23.31
C PHE A 19 30.90 -12.48 -24.47
N PRO A 20 32.15 -12.25 -24.92
CA PRO A 20 32.72 -12.88 -26.11
C PRO A 20 33.31 -14.27 -25.87
N GLY A 21 33.15 -14.86 -24.68
CA GLY A 21 33.74 -16.12 -24.27
C GLY A 21 32.74 -17.24 -24.06
N SER A 22 33.24 -18.38 -23.57
CA SER A 22 32.41 -19.51 -23.19
C SER A 22 31.61 -19.23 -21.91
N ARG A 23 30.62 -20.08 -21.61
CA ARG A 23 29.87 -20.02 -20.35
C ARG A 23 30.77 -20.15 -19.12
N ASP A 24 31.76 -21.06 -19.21
CA ASP A 24 32.66 -21.32 -18.09
C ASP A 24 33.59 -20.13 -17.84
N ASP A 25 34.08 -19.50 -18.90
CA ASP A 25 34.86 -18.26 -18.81
C ASP A 25 34.01 -17.13 -18.19
N TYR A 26 32.75 -17.00 -18.61
CA TYR A 26 31.83 -16.01 -18.04
C TYR A 26 31.66 -16.19 -16.53
N LEU A 27 31.38 -17.43 -16.07
CA LEU A 27 31.18 -17.73 -14.66
C LEU A 27 32.44 -17.54 -13.81
N GLN A 28 33.62 -17.64 -14.42
CA GLN A 28 34.89 -17.41 -13.72
C GLN A 28 35.32 -15.94 -13.67
N GLN A 29 34.98 -15.16 -14.67
CA GLN A 29 35.47 -13.79 -14.83
C GLN A 29 34.50 -12.73 -14.35
N ILE A 30 33.19 -12.94 -14.53
CA ILE A 30 32.17 -11.94 -14.24
C ILE A 30 31.68 -12.08 -12.81
N LYS A 31 31.75 -11.00 -12.05
CA LYS A 31 31.25 -10.95 -10.66
C LYS A 31 29.76 -10.58 -10.67
N ALA A 32 29.02 -11.02 -9.67
CA ALA A 32 27.60 -10.69 -9.50
C ALA A 32 27.32 -9.18 -9.60
N LYS A 33 28.17 -8.34 -9.04
CA LYS A 33 28.06 -6.88 -9.13
C LYS A 33 28.11 -6.33 -10.56
N ASP A 34 28.79 -7.03 -11.47
CA ASP A 34 28.97 -6.60 -12.86
C ASP A 34 27.70 -6.88 -13.69
N THR A 35 26.80 -7.72 -13.16
CA THR A 35 25.49 -8.04 -13.73
C THR A 35 24.33 -7.36 -12.99
N ALA A 36 24.65 -6.60 -11.94
CA ALA A 36 23.65 -5.92 -11.13
C ALA A 36 23.02 -4.74 -11.89
N THR A 37 21.72 -4.63 -11.78
CA THR A 37 20.87 -3.56 -12.30
C THR A 37 20.10 -2.90 -11.14
N HIS A 38 19.30 -1.89 -11.42
CA HIS A 38 18.48 -1.23 -10.40
C HIS A 38 19.30 -0.73 -9.19
N GLN A 39 20.41 -0.06 -9.47
CA GLN A 39 21.33 0.45 -8.46
C GLN A 39 20.77 1.67 -7.72
N GLU A 40 19.84 2.40 -8.35
CA GLU A 40 19.15 3.58 -7.78
C GLU A 40 17.73 3.25 -7.28
N GLU A 41 17.28 2.00 -7.45
CA GLU A 41 15.99 1.53 -6.94
C GLU A 41 16.13 1.11 -5.48
N LEU A 42 16.19 2.11 -4.61
CA LEU A 42 16.39 1.93 -3.17
C LEU A 42 15.53 2.91 -2.37
N LEU A 43 15.39 2.63 -1.09
CA LEU A 43 14.74 3.47 -0.09
C LEU A 43 15.75 3.80 1.00
N ASP A 44 15.75 5.02 1.46
CA ASP A 44 16.43 5.39 2.69
C ASP A 44 15.66 4.86 3.90
N GLU A 45 16.36 4.48 4.98
CA GLU A 45 15.74 3.93 6.19
C GLU A 45 14.71 4.87 6.84
N ASP A 46 14.87 6.17 6.67
CA ASP A 46 13.96 7.22 7.18
C ASP A 46 12.87 7.62 6.17
N GLU A 47 12.82 7.00 4.99
CA GLU A 47 11.85 7.37 3.98
C GLU A 47 10.44 6.91 4.33
N LEU A 48 9.43 7.75 4.02
CA LEU A 48 8.03 7.40 4.24
C LEU A 48 7.65 6.18 3.40
N PHE A 49 7.09 5.17 4.08
CA PHE A 49 6.71 3.90 3.44
C PHE A 49 5.74 4.10 2.27
N GLU A 50 4.85 5.10 2.33
CA GLU A 50 3.89 5.40 1.27
C GLU A 50 4.56 5.79 -0.05
N LYS A 51 5.75 6.37 -0.01
CA LYS A 51 6.53 6.69 -1.21
C LYS A 51 7.02 5.45 -1.95
N THR A 52 7.16 4.33 -1.25
CA THR A 52 7.56 3.05 -1.86
C THR A 52 6.61 2.62 -2.98
N LEU A 53 5.32 3.03 -2.89
CA LEU A 53 4.32 2.67 -3.90
C LEU A 53 4.71 3.13 -5.31
N PHE A 54 5.31 4.31 -5.43
CA PHE A 54 5.72 4.84 -6.73
C PHE A 54 6.81 3.96 -7.36
N HIS A 55 7.78 3.53 -6.57
CA HIS A 55 8.88 2.67 -7.01
C HIS A 55 8.43 1.22 -7.25
N LEU A 56 7.60 0.68 -6.35
CA LEU A 56 7.09 -0.69 -6.45
C LEU A 56 6.10 -0.90 -7.61
N LYS A 57 5.64 0.17 -8.25
CA LYS A 57 4.81 0.09 -9.45
C LYS A 57 5.57 -0.57 -10.61
N ASP A 58 6.81 -0.20 -10.80
CA ASP A 58 7.63 -0.63 -11.93
C ASP A 58 8.56 -1.78 -11.57
N PHE A 59 9.05 -1.84 -10.33
CA PHE A 59 9.92 -2.89 -9.86
C PHE A 59 9.37 -3.59 -8.59
N PRO A 60 9.42 -4.95 -8.49
CA PRO A 60 8.69 -5.68 -7.46
C PRO A 60 9.32 -5.65 -6.06
N LEU A 61 10.53 -5.13 -5.92
CA LEU A 61 11.26 -5.03 -4.66
C LEU A 61 12.18 -3.81 -4.64
N LEU A 62 12.43 -3.27 -3.45
CA LEU A 62 13.39 -2.18 -3.23
C LEU A 62 14.34 -2.58 -2.12
N ALA A 63 15.61 -2.21 -2.25
CA ALA A 63 16.56 -2.32 -1.17
C ALA A 63 16.35 -1.16 -0.19
N VAL A 64 16.43 -1.45 1.10
CA VAL A 64 16.51 -0.42 2.15
C VAL A 64 17.96 -0.23 2.53
N VAL A 65 18.41 1.00 2.56
CA VAL A 65 19.79 1.37 2.90
C VAL A 65 19.83 2.45 3.96
N ASP A 66 20.93 2.49 4.72
CA ASP A 66 21.23 3.61 5.60
C ASP A 66 21.88 4.79 4.86
N SER A 67 22.16 5.87 5.56
CA SER A 67 22.79 7.08 5.02
C SER A 67 24.19 6.86 4.40
N GLN A 68 24.82 5.69 4.66
CA GLN A 68 26.09 5.27 4.07
C GLN A 68 25.92 4.27 2.91
N ARG A 69 24.67 4.06 2.44
CA ARG A 69 24.29 3.05 1.44
C ARG A 69 24.58 1.60 1.90
N THR A 70 24.64 1.35 3.22
CA THR A 70 24.74 -0.01 3.74
C THR A 70 23.39 -0.69 3.60
N PHE A 71 23.40 -1.90 3.04
CA PHE A 71 22.19 -2.69 2.86
C PHE A 71 21.62 -3.12 4.21
N MET A 72 20.37 -2.71 4.49
CA MET A 72 19.63 -3.00 5.71
C MET A 72 18.61 -4.13 5.52
N GLY A 73 17.97 -4.18 4.33
CA GLY A 73 16.93 -5.15 4.04
C GLY A 73 16.26 -4.88 2.69
N ILE A 74 15.12 -5.52 2.48
CA ILE A 74 14.29 -5.30 1.29
C ILE A 74 12.85 -5.04 1.70
N VAL A 75 12.16 -4.24 0.90
CA VAL A 75 10.70 -4.09 0.90
C VAL A 75 10.18 -4.59 -0.44
N THR A 76 9.17 -5.44 -0.40
CA THR A 76 8.59 -6.03 -1.59
C THR A 76 7.18 -5.49 -1.87
N ARG A 77 6.71 -5.65 -3.10
CA ARG A 77 5.31 -5.37 -3.44
C ARG A 77 4.33 -6.17 -2.58
N TYR A 78 4.73 -7.36 -2.15
CA TYR A 78 3.94 -8.20 -1.24
C TYR A 78 3.76 -7.53 0.13
N ASP A 79 4.85 -7.03 0.73
CA ASP A 79 4.81 -6.36 2.04
C ASP A 79 3.91 -5.13 1.97
N PHE A 80 3.98 -4.38 0.88
CA PHE A 80 3.12 -3.23 0.64
C PHE A 80 1.64 -3.63 0.55
N LEU A 81 1.31 -4.68 -0.20
CA LEU A 81 -0.06 -5.19 -0.30
C LEU A 81 -0.59 -5.70 1.03
N GLU A 82 0.26 -6.35 1.85
CA GLU A 82 -0.11 -6.79 3.20
C GLU A 82 -0.48 -5.62 4.12
N LEU A 83 0.29 -4.53 4.06
CA LEU A 83 -0.02 -3.31 4.81
C LEU A 83 -1.37 -2.72 4.38
N PHE A 84 -1.62 -2.64 3.07
CA PHE A 84 -2.91 -2.18 2.54
C PHE A 84 -4.08 -3.05 3.01
N GLN A 85 -3.93 -4.38 2.95
CA GLN A 85 -4.95 -5.29 3.49
C GLN A 85 -5.24 -5.01 4.97
N SER A 86 -4.20 -4.74 5.75
CA SER A 86 -4.36 -4.37 7.16
C SER A 86 -5.06 -3.02 7.33
N ALA A 87 -4.65 -1.99 6.57
CA ALA A 87 -5.25 -0.66 6.61
C ALA A 87 -6.73 -0.66 6.23
N PHE A 88 -7.15 -1.53 5.31
CA PHE A 88 -8.56 -1.74 4.95
C PHE A 88 -9.32 -2.66 5.93
N GLY A 89 -8.65 -3.18 6.96
CA GLY A 89 -9.26 -4.11 7.91
C GLY A 89 -9.64 -5.47 7.31
N MET A 90 -9.02 -5.88 6.20
CA MET A 90 -9.40 -7.11 5.47
C MET A 90 -9.11 -8.39 6.27
N LYS A 91 -8.22 -8.31 7.27
CA LYS A 91 -7.88 -9.44 8.15
C LYS A 91 -8.87 -9.61 9.33
N ARG A 92 -9.90 -8.77 9.43
CA ARG A 92 -10.90 -8.81 10.50
C ARG A 92 -12.30 -8.93 9.90
N THR A 93 -13.16 -9.75 10.52
CA THR A 93 -14.60 -9.81 10.19
C THR A 93 -15.31 -8.54 10.65
N GLY A 94 -16.40 -8.18 9.98
CA GLY A 94 -17.17 -7.00 10.34
C GLY A 94 -18.11 -6.56 9.23
N VAL A 95 -18.65 -5.36 9.34
CA VAL A 95 -19.55 -4.78 8.35
C VAL A 95 -18.82 -3.70 7.57
N ARG A 96 -18.71 -3.90 6.27
CA ARG A 96 -18.14 -2.92 5.34
C ARG A 96 -19.24 -1.99 4.83
N ILE A 97 -19.05 -0.70 5.01
CA ILE A 97 -19.98 0.35 4.58
C ILE A 97 -19.24 1.27 3.60
N ALA A 98 -19.74 1.35 2.37
CA ALA A 98 -19.27 2.33 1.41
C ALA A 98 -20.29 3.46 1.30
N CYS A 99 -19.84 4.69 1.43
CA CYS A 99 -20.69 5.87 1.30
C CYS A 99 -19.96 7.01 0.58
N THR A 100 -20.72 7.97 0.11
CA THR A 100 -20.18 9.24 -0.38
C THR A 100 -20.74 10.39 0.43
N SER A 101 -20.00 11.48 0.44
CA SER A 101 -20.41 12.74 1.05
C SER A 101 -19.88 13.90 0.23
N VAL A 102 -20.59 15.01 0.24
CA VAL A 102 -20.06 16.28 -0.27
C VAL A 102 -18.77 16.59 0.50
N GLU A 103 -17.74 16.99 -0.21
CA GLU A 103 -16.48 17.41 0.39
C GLU A 103 -16.68 18.73 1.12
N SER A 104 -16.56 18.70 2.42
CA SER A 104 -16.63 19.88 3.28
C SER A 104 -15.89 19.64 4.59
N GLU A 105 -15.40 20.71 5.18
CA GLU A 105 -14.76 20.66 6.48
C GLU A 105 -15.65 19.97 7.54
N GLY A 106 -15.04 19.14 8.37
CA GLY A 106 -15.72 18.46 9.48
C GLY A 106 -16.53 17.21 9.10
N ARG A 107 -16.58 16.78 7.83
CA ARG A 107 -17.39 15.59 7.44
C ARG A 107 -16.92 14.31 8.10
N ILE A 108 -15.61 14.07 8.16
CA ILE A 108 -15.06 12.91 8.87
C ILE A 108 -15.31 13.00 10.38
N ALA A 109 -15.14 14.18 10.97
CA ALA A 109 -15.48 14.40 12.38
C ALA A 109 -16.94 14.08 12.66
N LYS A 110 -17.87 14.51 11.78
CA LYS A 110 -19.30 14.20 11.91
C LYS A 110 -19.59 12.70 11.82
N LEU A 111 -18.92 11.98 10.90
CA LEU A 111 -19.05 10.53 10.78
C LEU A 111 -18.60 9.82 12.06
N THR A 112 -17.42 10.18 12.59
CA THR A 112 -16.88 9.57 13.81
C THR A 112 -17.69 9.94 15.06
N GLU A 113 -18.26 11.14 15.14
CA GLU A 113 -19.20 11.54 16.18
C GLU A 113 -20.44 10.64 16.18
N ILE A 114 -21.04 10.40 15.00
CA ILE A 114 -22.19 9.50 14.87
C ILE A 114 -21.80 8.07 15.25
N ALA A 115 -20.63 7.59 14.82
CA ALA A 115 -20.13 6.27 15.22
C ALA A 115 -20.02 6.16 16.75
N HIS A 116 -19.49 7.18 17.42
CA HIS A 116 -19.41 7.24 18.87
C HIS A 116 -20.81 7.22 19.54
N GLN A 117 -21.76 8.01 19.05
CA GLN A 117 -23.14 8.07 19.58
C GLN A 117 -23.85 6.70 19.51
N TYR A 118 -23.56 5.90 18.51
CA TYR A 118 -24.17 4.57 18.34
C TYR A 118 -23.26 3.44 18.83
N HIS A 119 -22.17 3.74 19.53
CA HIS A 119 -21.20 2.76 20.03
C HIS A 119 -20.66 1.84 18.95
N ILE A 120 -20.37 2.40 17.78
CA ILE A 120 -19.78 1.67 16.65
C ILE A 120 -18.26 1.71 16.77
N HIS A 121 -17.65 0.53 16.85
CA HIS A 121 -16.21 0.38 16.81
C HIS A 121 -15.72 0.36 15.34
N ILE A 122 -14.95 1.38 14.97
CA ILE A 122 -14.38 1.50 13.63
C ILE A 122 -13.11 0.66 13.56
N ILE A 123 -13.07 -0.31 12.64
CA ILE A 123 -11.90 -1.15 12.33
C ILE A 123 -10.97 -0.42 11.37
N SER A 124 -11.54 0.15 10.31
CA SER A 124 -10.80 0.94 9.32
C SER A 124 -11.68 2.04 8.74
N LEU A 125 -11.05 3.11 8.30
CA LEU A 125 -11.69 4.21 7.58
C LEU A 125 -10.73 4.69 6.50
N VAL A 126 -11.13 4.59 5.25
CA VAL A 126 -10.34 5.01 4.10
C VAL A 126 -11.18 5.94 3.23
N THR A 127 -10.58 7.00 2.77
CA THR A 127 -11.22 7.97 1.89
C THR A 127 -10.56 7.97 0.52
N PHE A 128 -11.35 8.17 -0.51
CA PHE A 128 -10.90 8.28 -1.88
C PHE A 128 -11.46 9.57 -2.48
N ASP A 129 -10.62 10.27 -3.22
CA ASP A 129 -11.07 11.37 -4.06
C ASP A 129 -11.79 10.76 -5.28
N GLU A 130 -12.94 11.30 -5.61
CA GLU A 130 -13.65 11.00 -6.84
C GLU A 130 -13.21 12.00 -7.92
N ASP A 131 -13.47 11.70 -9.19
CA ASP A 131 -13.17 12.60 -10.31
C ASP A 131 -13.85 13.98 -10.12
N ASP A 132 -15.02 14.00 -9.49
CA ASP A 132 -15.69 15.20 -9.00
C ASP A 132 -15.12 15.56 -7.62
N GLN A 133 -14.26 16.55 -7.55
CA GLN A 133 -13.64 17.05 -6.31
C GLN A 133 -14.65 17.53 -5.25
N LEU A 134 -15.93 17.66 -5.61
CA LEU A 134 -16.99 18.03 -4.66
C LEU A 134 -17.51 16.84 -3.86
N VAL A 135 -17.14 15.62 -4.23
CA VAL A 135 -17.63 14.40 -3.60
C VAL A 135 -16.46 13.51 -3.18
N ARG A 136 -16.47 13.07 -1.95
CA ARG A 136 -15.52 12.12 -1.39
C ARG A 136 -16.19 10.77 -1.15
N ARG A 137 -15.57 9.70 -1.62
CA ARG A 137 -15.95 8.34 -1.24
C ARG A 137 -15.28 7.95 0.07
N ILE A 138 -16.05 7.33 0.95
CA ILE A 138 -15.59 6.84 2.25
C ILE A 138 -15.91 5.35 2.30
N VAL A 139 -14.91 4.54 2.60
CA VAL A 139 -15.07 3.12 2.90
C VAL A 139 -14.74 2.91 4.37
N LEU A 140 -15.73 2.45 5.10
CA LEU A 140 -15.70 2.23 6.53
C LEU A 140 -15.88 0.74 6.79
N LYS A 141 -15.05 0.16 7.64
CA LYS A 141 -15.27 -1.17 8.20
C LYS A 141 -15.47 -1.05 9.71
N VAL A 142 -16.54 -1.64 10.20
CA VAL A 142 -16.93 -1.56 11.62
C VAL A 142 -17.14 -2.97 12.17
N GLU A 143 -17.04 -3.13 13.48
CA GLU A 143 -17.43 -4.38 14.13
C GLU A 143 -18.93 -4.64 13.96
N ALA A 144 -19.29 -5.91 13.74
CA ALA A 144 -20.70 -6.31 13.66
C ALA A 144 -21.38 -6.04 15.00
N SER A 145 -22.49 -5.29 14.95
CA SER A 145 -23.31 -4.98 16.12
C SER A 145 -24.75 -4.69 15.72
N ALA A 146 -25.67 -4.85 16.67
CA ALA A 146 -27.09 -4.52 16.47
C ALA A 146 -27.34 -3.02 16.18
N ASN A 147 -26.34 -2.17 16.39
CA ASN A 147 -26.47 -0.72 16.18
C ASN A 147 -26.10 -0.29 14.76
N VAL A 148 -25.53 -1.17 13.93
CA VAL A 148 -25.07 -0.82 12.58
C VAL A 148 -26.22 -0.27 11.71
N GLU A 149 -27.39 -0.86 11.81
CA GLU A 149 -28.57 -0.39 11.06
C GLU A 149 -28.98 1.04 11.48
N LYS A 150 -29.02 1.31 12.79
CA LYS A 150 -29.34 2.65 13.32
C LYS A 150 -28.26 3.68 12.92
N PHE A 151 -27.02 3.28 13.01
CA PHE A 151 -25.86 4.09 12.59
C PHE A 151 -25.95 4.48 11.12
N THR A 152 -26.15 3.50 10.22
CA THR A 152 -26.25 3.76 8.79
C THR A 152 -27.48 4.59 8.42
N LYS A 153 -28.60 4.43 9.11
CA LYS A 153 -29.77 5.31 8.98
C LYS A 153 -29.41 6.74 9.36
N LYS A 154 -28.73 6.94 10.50
CA LYS A 154 -28.31 8.27 10.95
C LYS A 154 -27.32 8.93 9.98
N LEU A 155 -26.41 8.16 9.41
CA LEU A 155 -25.52 8.65 8.35
C LEU A 155 -26.31 9.23 7.17
N LYS A 156 -27.33 8.49 6.68
CA LYS A 156 -28.22 8.98 5.59
C LYS A 156 -28.90 10.29 5.94
N GLU A 157 -29.46 10.39 7.15
CA GLU A 157 -30.14 11.60 7.64
C GLU A 157 -29.21 12.82 7.72
N THR A 158 -27.91 12.60 7.88
CA THR A 158 -26.91 13.66 8.01
C THR A 158 -26.12 13.94 6.71
N GLY A 159 -26.65 13.46 5.58
CA GLY A 159 -26.14 13.77 4.24
C GLY A 159 -25.02 12.88 3.74
N PHE A 160 -24.83 11.69 4.33
CA PHE A 160 -24.01 10.63 3.73
C PHE A 160 -24.88 9.75 2.85
N ARG A 161 -24.48 9.58 1.59
CA ARG A 161 -25.16 8.68 0.67
C ARG A 161 -24.54 7.29 0.78
N ILE A 162 -25.25 6.34 1.38
CA ILE A 162 -24.81 4.94 1.45
C ILE A 162 -24.89 4.32 0.05
N LEU A 163 -23.78 3.78 -0.41
CA LEU A 163 -23.65 3.07 -1.69
C LEU A 163 -23.85 1.57 -1.51
N HIS A 164 -23.20 1.00 -0.49
CA HIS A 164 -23.18 -0.43 -0.27
C HIS A 164 -22.92 -0.76 1.21
N ILE A 165 -23.58 -1.79 1.70
CA ILE A 165 -23.32 -2.39 3.03
C ILE A 165 -23.11 -3.89 2.79
N LEU A 166 -22.02 -4.44 3.29
CA LEU A 166 -21.68 -5.86 3.17
C LEU A 166 -21.19 -6.36 4.53
N GLU A 167 -21.77 -7.44 4.97
CA GLU A 167 -21.30 -8.19 6.16
C GLU A 167 -20.31 -9.28 5.69
N GLU A 168 -19.12 -9.32 6.32
CA GLU A 168 -18.01 -10.22 5.94
C GLU A 168 -17.60 -11.09 7.12
#